data_d2f77c79bd1b8b9ee3fa056d94396a4b
#
_entry.id   d2f77c79bd1b8b9ee3fa056d94396a4b
#
_cell.length_a   1.000
_cell.length_b   1.000
_cell.length_c   1.000
_cell.angle_alpha   90.00
_cell.angle_beta   90.00
_cell.angle_gamma   90.00
#
_symmetry.space_group_name_H-M   'P 1'
#
loop_
_entity.id
_entity.type
_entity.pdbx_description
1 polymer ?
#
loop_
_entity_poly.entity_id
_entity_poly.type
_entity_poly.pdbx_seq_one_letter_code
_entity_poly.pdbx_strand_id
1 'polypeptide(L)'
;LSTLLAACASGASVALMGVSAWLLSRAAEMPPVLYLEAAAVGVRFFGISRGVFRYAERLVGHDLALRMQGALRMRVYDRLSRTTLLGRRRGDLLVRVTADVDAVLDMVVRVIVPACASSLVIIGTTVLLARFSLASAAVLLLSALLAAVVMPAITQRLSRAADSSLVPLRGQLADRTRELAHCAPD
;
A
#
# COMPACT_ATOMS: atom_id res chain seq x y z
N LEU A 1 7.36 -2.68 12.32
CA LEU A 1 6.90 -4.08 12.28
C LEU A 1 6.03 -4.34 11.03
N SER A 2 5.04 -3.47 10.74
CA SER A 2 4.18 -3.61 9.55
C SER A 2 4.99 -3.67 8.25
N THR A 3 5.97 -2.79 8.04
CA THR A 3 6.87 -2.80 6.87
C THR A 3 7.68 -4.09 6.74
N LEU A 4 8.15 -4.65 7.85
CA LEU A 4 8.86 -5.93 7.82
C LEU A 4 7.95 -7.09 7.42
N LEU A 5 6.73 -7.13 7.95
CA LEU A 5 5.74 -8.14 7.59
C LEU A 5 5.33 -8.03 6.11
N ALA A 6 5.15 -6.81 5.60
CA ALA A 6 4.90 -6.56 4.19
C ALA A 6 6.07 -7.01 3.30
N ALA A 7 7.32 -6.74 3.73
CA ALA A 7 8.50 -7.21 3.04
C ALA A 7 8.62 -8.74 3.07
N CYS A 8 8.34 -9.39 4.20
CA CYS A 8 8.30 -10.85 4.31
C CYS A 8 7.22 -11.47 3.40
N ALA A 9 6.03 -10.88 3.34
CA ALA A 9 4.95 -11.35 2.45
C ALA A 9 5.34 -11.26 0.96
N SER A 10 5.93 -10.13 0.57
CA SER A 10 6.39 -9.90 -0.80
C SER A 10 7.62 -10.76 -1.12
N GLY A 11 8.57 -10.89 -0.19
CA GLY A 11 9.73 -11.77 -0.31
C GLY A 11 9.33 -13.24 -0.45
N ALA A 12 8.35 -13.71 0.33
CA ALA A 12 7.82 -15.06 0.18
C ALA A 12 7.17 -15.29 -1.19
N SER A 13 6.55 -14.26 -1.78
CA SER A 13 5.99 -14.34 -3.15
C SER A 13 7.10 -14.45 -4.21
N VAL A 14 8.18 -13.69 -4.06
CA VAL A 14 9.36 -13.79 -4.95
C VAL A 14 10.04 -15.13 -4.79
N ALA A 15 10.24 -15.61 -3.56
CA ALA A 15 10.82 -16.93 -3.28
C ALA A 15 9.96 -18.06 -3.87
N LEU A 16 8.63 -17.96 -3.75
CA LEU A 16 7.70 -18.91 -4.36
C LEU A 16 7.87 -18.97 -5.87
N MET A 17 7.93 -17.81 -6.55
CA MET A 17 8.18 -17.75 -8.00
C MET A 17 9.54 -18.38 -8.37
N GLY A 18 10.60 -18.04 -7.63
CA GLY A 18 11.95 -18.57 -7.86
C GLY A 18 12.01 -20.09 -7.70
N VAL A 19 11.47 -20.63 -6.61
CA VAL A 19 11.45 -22.08 -6.36
C VAL A 19 10.57 -22.79 -7.38
N SER A 20 9.41 -22.21 -7.76
CA SER A 20 8.54 -22.79 -8.79
C SER A 20 9.22 -22.82 -10.16
N ALA A 21 9.89 -21.75 -10.56
CA ALA A 21 10.63 -21.69 -11.82
C ALA A 21 11.79 -22.71 -11.85
N TRP A 22 12.54 -22.79 -10.74
CA TRP A 22 13.60 -23.79 -10.59
C TRP A 22 13.05 -25.21 -10.66
N LEU A 23 11.95 -25.49 -9.97
CA LEU A 23 11.29 -26.80 -9.98
C LEU A 23 10.88 -27.21 -11.40
N LEU A 24 10.25 -26.30 -12.14
CA LEU A 24 9.82 -26.55 -13.52
C LEU A 24 11.00 -26.80 -14.46
N SER A 25 12.04 -25.98 -14.37
CA SER A 25 13.24 -26.15 -15.21
C SER A 25 13.96 -27.45 -14.89
N ARG A 26 14.03 -27.84 -13.62
CA ARG A 26 14.70 -29.09 -13.22
C ARG A 26 13.83 -30.31 -13.55
N ALA A 27 12.51 -30.22 -13.43
CA ALA A 27 11.61 -31.32 -13.82
C ALA A 27 11.70 -31.65 -15.31
N ALA A 28 12.01 -30.71 -16.18
CA ALA A 28 12.22 -30.93 -17.61
C ALA A 28 13.42 -31.83 -17.93
N GLU A 29 14.39 -31.94 -17.03
CA GLU A 29 15.55 -32.84 -17.15
C GLU A 29 15.25 -34.29 -16.73
N MET A 30 14.01 -34.58 -16.29
CA MET A 30 13.57 -35.92 -15.81
C MET A 30 14.45 -36.53 -14.70
N PRO A 31 14.83 -35.80 -13.65
CA PRO A 31 15.58 -36.34 -12.55
C PRO A 31 14.74 -37.32 -11.71
N PRO A 32 15.35 -38.17 -10.87
CA PRO A 32 14.63 -38.96 -9.89
C PRO A 32 13.73 -38.09 -9.01
N VAL A 33 12.50 -38.53 -8.73
CA VAL A 33 11.45 -37.76 -8.04
C VAL A 33 11.90 -37.21 -6.68
N LEU A 34 12.74 -37.96 -5.97
CA LEU A 34 13.31 -37.56 -4.67
C LEU A 34 14.05 -36.21 -4.69
N TYR A 35 14.67 -35.84 -5.82
CA TYR A 35 15.36 -34.55 -5.95
C TYR A 35 14.38 -33.36 -6.05
N LEU A 36 13.15 -33.63 -6.45
CA LEU A 36 12.12 -32.58 -6.63
C LEU A 36 11.28 -32.36 -5.36
N GLU A 37 11.28 -33.32 -4.42
CA GLU A 37 10.45 -33.25 -3.20
C GLU A 37 10.78 -32.04 -2.34
N ALA A 38 12.04 -31.73 -2.12
CA ALA A 38 12.46 -30.58 -1.34
C ALA A 38 11.93 -29.25 -1.93
N ALA A 39 11.94 -29.12 -3.25
CA ALA A 39 11.40 -27.93 -3.91
C ALA A 39 9.87 -27.90 -3.87
N ALA A 40 9.20 -29.04 -4.00
CA ALA A 40 7.74 -29.14 -3.85
C ALA A 40 7.27 -28.74 -2.43
N VAL A 41 8.01 -29.15 -1.40
CA VAL A 41 7.79 -28.72 -0.02
C VAL A 41 8.05 -27.21 0.10
N GLY A 42 9.11 -26.69 -0.51
CA GLY A 42 9.42 -25.27 -0.56
C GLY A 42 8.31 -24.42 -1.17
N VAL A 43 7.72 -24.87 -2.28
CA VAL A 43 6.57 -24.22 -2.92
C VAL A 43 5.38 -24.14 -1.96
N ARG A 44 5.05 -25.25 -1.27
CA ARG A 44 3.98 -25.26 -0.26
C ARG A 44 4.27 -24.33 0.89
N PHE A 45 5.50 -24.37 1.42
CA PHE A 45 5.95 -23.52 2.52
C PHE A 45 5.81 -22.03 2.17
N PHE A 46 6.35 -21.58 1.05
CA PHE A 46 6.27 -20.17 0.63
C PHE A 46 4.84 -19.77 0.25
N GLY A 47 4.05 -20.68 -0.30
CA GLY A 47 2.64 -20.46 -0.60
C GLY A 47 1.82 -20.15 0.65
N ILE A 48 2.00 -20.90 1.72
CA ILE A 48 1.33 -20.70 3.01
C ILE A 48 1.90 -19.46 3.71
N SER A 49 3.23 -19.35 3.78
CA SER A 49 3.93 -18.22 4.44
C SER A 49 3.51 -16.87 3.88
N ARG A 50 3.35 -16.75 2.55
CA ARG A 50 2.85 -15.54 1.90
C ARG A 50 1.48 -15.13 2.44
N GLY A 51 0.56 -16.09 2.61
CA GLY A 51 -0.78 -15.84 3.14
C GLY A 51 -0.74 -15.39 4.61
N VAL A 52 0.04 -16.09 5.43
CA VAL A 52 0.20 -15.79 6.86
C VAL A 52 0.81 -14.40 7.06
N PHE A 53 1.91 -14.09 6.37
CA PHE A 53 2.54 -12.77 6.47
C PHE A 53 1.63 -11.65 5.97
N ARG A 54 0.86 -11.87 4.91
CA ARG A 54 -0.11 -10.90 4.41
C ARG A 54 -1.23 -10.64 5.42
N TYR A 55 -1.70 -11.69 6.08
CA TYR A 55 -2.71 -11.55 7.13
C TYR A 55 -2.15 -10.79 8.34
N ALA A 56 -0.96 -11.17 8.80
CA ALA A 56 -0.30 -10.52 9.92
C ALA A 56 0.02 -9.03 9.62
N GLU A 57 0.45 -8.72 8.40
CA GLU A 57 0.67 -7.36 7.92
C GLU A 57 -0.61 -6.51 8.02
N ARG A 58 -1.75 -7.06 7.53
CA ARG A 58 -3.03 -6.35 7.59
C ARG A 58 -3.47 -6.10 9.02
N LEU A 59 -3.31 -7.09 9.90
CA LEU A 59 -3.69 -6.98 11.30
C LEU A 59 -2.88 -5.88 12.01
N VAL A 60 -1.56 -5.93 11.88
CA VAL A 60 -0.64 -4.95 12.48
C VAL A 60 -0.80 -3.57 11.83
N GLY A 61 -1.01 -3.51 10.51
CA GLY A 61 -1.24 -2.26 9.79
C GLY A 61 -2.53 -1.58 10.22
N HIS A 62 -3.60 -2.34 10.44
CA HIS A 62 -4.88 -1.82 10.94
C HIS A 62 -4.78 -1.30 12.37
N ASP A 63 -4.14 -2.06 13.27
CA ASP A 63 -3.89 -1.64 14.66
C ASP A 63 -3.05 -0.35 14.70
N LEU A 64 -2.00 -0.27 13.87
CA LEU A 64 -1.17 0.93 13.74
C LEU A 64 -2.00 2.14 13.27
N ALA A 65 -2.84 1.95 12.26
CA ALA A 65 -3.69 3.02 11.74
C ALA A 65 -4.63 3.57 12.81
N LEU A 66 -5.30 2.69 13.57
CA LEU A 66 -6.20 3.09 14.65
C LEU A 66 -5.47 3.84 15.78
N ARG A 67 -4.31 3.37 16.20
CA ARG A 67 -3.50 4.04 17.23
C ARG A 67 -3.00 5.41 16.76
N MET A 68 -2.53 5.52 15.53
CA MET A 68 -2.09 6.80 14.95
C MET A 68 -3.26 7.78 14.84
N GLN A 69 -4.43 7.31 14.39
CA GLN A 69 -5.63 8.12 14.28
C GLN A 69 -6.03 8.71 15.64
N GLY A 70 -6.08 7.88 16.68
CA GLY A 70 -6.38 8.36 18.05
C GLY A 70 -5.36 9.37 18.56
N ALA A 71 -4.05 9.10 18.37
CA ALA A 71 -2.99 9.99 18.80
C ALA A 71 -2.98 11.34 18.07
N LEU A 72 -3.22 11.33 16.74
CA LEU A 72 -3.28 12.56 15.94
C LEU A 72 -4.51 13.39 16.29
N ARG A 73 -5.69 12.78 16.41
CA ARG A 73 -6.91 13.48 16.81
C ARG A 73 -6.76 14.14 18.19
N MET A 74 -6.14 13.44 19.16
CA MET A 74 -5.90 13.99 20.49
C MET A 74 -4.95 15.17 20.46
N ARG A 75 -3.85 15.10 19.70
CA ARG A 75 -2.89 16.22 19.53
C ARG A 75 -3.52 17.44 18.88
N VAL A 76 -4.34 17.22 17.87
CA VAL A 76 -5.04 18.31 17.19
C VAL A 76 -6.07 18.95 18.11
N TYR A 77 -6.83 18.14 18.85
CA TYR A 77 -7.78 18.63 19.82
C TYR A 77 -7.12 19.48 20.91
N ASP A 78 -6.00 18.99 21.47
CA ASP A 78 -5.23 19.74 22.50
C ASP A 78 -4.70 21.08 21.95
N ARG A 79 -4.24 21.12 20.72
CA ARG A 79 -3.81 22.38 20.08
C ARG A 79 -4.98 23.34 19.81
N LEU A 80 -6.10 22.84 19.31
CA LEU A 80 -7.27 23.66 19.05
C LEU A 80 -7.91 24.19 20.34
N SER A 81 -7.92 23.42 21.42
CA SER A 81 -8.46 23.85 22.72
C SER A 81 -7.66 24.99 23.35
N ARG A 82 -6.36 25.06 23.07
CA ARG A 82 -5.47 26.14 23.53
C ARG A 82 -5.51 27.40 22.66
N THR A 83 -6.07 27.27 21.45
CA THR A 83 -6.15 28.41 20.52
C THR A 83 -7.52 29.06 20.68
N THR A 84 -7.57 30.30 21.13
CA THR A 84 -8.78 31.10 21.36
C THR A 84 -9.40 31.56 20.02
N LEU A 85 -9.52 30.68 19.03
CA LEU A 85 -10.25 30.94 17.79
C LEU A 85 -11.75 30.85 18.07
N LEU A 86 -12.25 31.86 18.78
CA LEU A 86 -13.63 32.10 19.09
C LEU A 86 -14.33 32.65 17.83
N GLY A 87 -14.96 31.80 17.04
CA GLY A 87 -15.74 32.24 15.90
C GLY A 87 -16.70 31.17 15.40
N ARG A 88 -17.69 31.63 14.66
CA ARG A 88 -18.83 30.92 14.05
C ARG A 88 -18.44 29.71 13.15
N ARG A 89 -17.15 29.41 12.96
CA ARG A 89 -16.65 28.39 12.04
C ARG A 89 -16.03 27.15 12.73
N ARG A 90 -16.34 26.93 14.01
CA ARG A 90 -15.75 25.78 14.75
C ARG A 90 -16.05 24.41 14.13
N GLY A 91 -17.27 24.23 13.60
CA GLY A 91 -17.68 22.98 12.96
C GLY A 91 -16.92 22.69 11.67
N ASP A 92 -16.75 23.70 10.82
CA ASP A 92 -16.03 23.57 9.55
C ASP A 92 -14.53 23.27 9.75
N LEU A 93 -13.91 23.93 10.73
CA LEU A 93 -12.53 23.65 11.11
C LEU A 93 -12.34 22.24 11.65
N LEU A 94 -13.27 21.76 12.46
CA LEU A 94 -13.18 20.40 13.02
C LEU A 94 -13.29 19.34 11.92
N VAL A 95 -14.21 19.53 10.96
CA VAL A 95 -14.39 18.62 9.81
C VAL A 95 -13.14 18.61 8.91
N ARG A 96 -12.57 19.78 8.62
CA ARG A 96 -11.34 19.85 7.79
C ARG A 96 -10.17 19.19 8.47
N VAL A 97 -9.96 19.46 9.74
CA VAL A 97 -8.85 18.88 10.50
C VAL A 97 -8.99 17.38 10.64
N THR A 98 -10.20 16.84 10.84
CA THR A 98 -10.39 15.38 10.82
C THR A 98 -10.12 14.78 9.46
N ALA A 99 -10.53 15.42 8.38
CA ALA A 99 -10.22 14.98 7.01
C ALA A 99 -8.71 15.01 6.71
N ASP A 100 -8.01 16.06 7.15
CA ASP A 100 -6.56 16.19 6.97
C ASP A 100 -5.78 15.11 7.75
N VAL A 101 -6.23 14.78 8.97
CA VAL A 101 -5.65 13.68 9.76
C VAL A 101 -5.85 12.35 9.06
N ASP A 102 -7.04 12.08 8.55
CA ASP A 102 -7.35 10.84 7.84
C ASP A 102 -6.54 10.74 6.52
N ALA A 103 -6.34 11.85 5.80
CA ALA A 103 -5.51 11.92 4.60
C ALA A 103 -4.01 11.61 4.88
N VAL A 104 -3.47 12.12 5.98
CA VAL A 104 -2.08 11.83 6.41
C VAL A 104 -1.93 10.34 6.75
N LEU A 105 -2.91 9.76 7.44
CA LEU A 105 -2.90 8.34 7.79
C LEU A 105 -2.97 7.44 6.55
N ASP A 106 -3.85 7.78 5.62
CA ASP A 106 -3.96 7.07 4.34
C ASP A 106 -2.65 7.14 3.55
N MET A 107 -1.97 8.27 3.53
CA MET A 107 -0.67 8.42 2.90
C MET A 107 0.38 7.51 3.55
N VAL A 108 0.45 7.45 4.87
CA VAL A 108 1.42 6.60 5.58
C VAL A 108 1.16 5.12 5.32
N VAL A 109 -0.08 4.67 5.51
CA VAL A 109 -0.42 3.24 5.45
C VAL A 109 -0.47 2.73 4.01
N ARG A 110 -0.97 3.53 3.07
CA ARG A 110 -1.18 3.08 1.68
C ARG A 110 -0.03 3.41 0.74
N VAL A 111 0.85 4.36 1.10
CA VAL A 111 1.97 4.77 0.23
C VAL A 111 3.31 4.46 0.88
N ILE A 112 3.58 4.99 2.09
CA ILE A 112 4.91 4.89 2.69
C ILE A 112 5.24 3.45 3.08
N VAL A 113 4.34 2.76 3.77
CA VAL A 113 4.58 1.38 4.21
C VAL A 113 4.81 0.43 3.03
N PRO A 114 3.96 0.38 1.98
CA PRO A 114 4.21 -0.47 0.83
C PRO A 114 5.45 -0.07 0.03
N ALA A 115 5.75 1.25 -0.10
CA ALA A 115 6.93 1.73 -0.79
C ALA A 115 8.23 1.28 -0.10
N CYS A 116 8.30 1.39 1.24
CA CYS A 116 9.44 0.90 2.02
C CYS A 116 9.58 -0.63 1.91
N ALA A 117 8.46 -1.35 1.98
CA ALA A 117 8.48 -2.82 1.87
C ALA A 117 8.94 -3.28 0.48
N SER A 118 8.41 -2.67 -0.58
CA SER A 118 8.81 -3.01 -1.97
C SER A 118 10.27 -2.64 -2.25
N SER A 119 10.74 -1.49 -1.76
CA SER A 119 12.16 -1.11 -1.89
C SER A 119 13.08 -2.13 -1.23
N LEU A 120 12.74 -2.60 -0.03
CA LEU A 120 13.52 -3.61 0.70
C LEU A 120 13.58 -4.93 -0.08
N VAL A 121 12.46 -5.36 -0.65
CA VAL A 121 12.39 -6.60 -1.44
C VAL A 121 13.15 -6.45 -2.76
N ILE A 122 13.03 -5.33 -3.46
CA ILE A 122 13.76 -5.07 -4.70
C ILE A 122 15.26 -5.08 -4.43
N ILE A 123 15.73 -4.40 -3.39
CA ILE A 123 17.15 -4.39 -3.02
C ILE A 123 17.63 -5.82 -2.70
N GLY A 124 16.91 -6.54 -1.86
CA GLY A 124 17.25 -7.91 -1.49
C GLY A 124 17.30 -8.86 -2.69
N THR A 125 16.31 -8.78 -3.57
CA THR A 125 16.25 -9.60 -4.79
C THR A 125 17.36 -9.24 -5.77
N THR A 126 17.65 -7.94 -5.93
CA THR A 126 18.73 -7.47 -6.80
C THR A 126 20.09 -7.95 -6.32
N VAL A 127 20.36 -7.85 -5.02
CA VAL A 127 21.60 -8.36 -4.41
C VAL A 127 21.72 -9.87 -4.62
N LEU A 128 20.64 -10.60 -4.45
CA LEU A 128 20.61 -12.05 -4.68
C LEU A 128 20.87 -12.38 -6.15
N LEU A 129 20.20 -11.73 -7.10
CA LEU A 129 20.41 -11.96 -8.53
C LEU A 129 21.82 -11.57 -8.99
N ALA A 130 22.39 -10.51 -8.44
CA ALA A 130 23.74 -10.06 -8.79
C ALA A 130 24.81 -11.13 -8.48
N ARG A 131 24.54 -12.04 -7.54
CA ARG A 131 25.42 -13.17 -7.23
C ARG A 131 25.43 -14.23 -8.35
N PHE A 132 24.38 -14.31 -9.14
CA PHE A 132 24.22 -15.27 -10.23
C PHE A 132 24.46 -14.63 -11.60
N SER A 133 23.94 -13.44 -11.84
CA SER A 133 24.05 -12.73 -13.12
C SER A 133 23.85 -11.24 -12.93
N LEU A 134 24.89 -10.48 -13.25
CA LEU A 134 24.84 -9.02 -13.20
C LEU A 134 23.84 -8.44 -14.22
N ALA A 135 23.72 -9.09 -15.38
CA ALA A 135 22.76 -8.69 -16.41
C ALA A 135 21.31 -8.83 -15.93
N SER A 136 20.98 -9.93 -15.26
CA SER A 136 19.63 -10.14 -14.70
C SER A 136 19.29 -9.13 -13.59
N ALA A 137 20.27 -8.82 -12.75
CA ALA A 137 20.11 -7.79 -11.70
C ALA A 137 19.89 -6.41 -12.31
N ALA A 138 20.61 -6.05 -13.38
CA ALA A 138 20.43 -4.78 -14.08
C ALA A 138 19.04 -4.67 -14.73
N VAL A 139 18.57 -5.73 -15.38
CA VAL A 139 17.22 -5.76 -15.97
C VAL A 139 16.14 -5.59 -14.90
N LEU A 140 16.29 -6.25 -13.74
CA LEU A 140 15.36 -6.14 -12.63
C LEU A 140 15.33 -4.70 -12.08
N LEU A 141 16.48 -4.08 -11.87
CA LEU A 141 16.56 -2.69 -11.41
C LEU A 141 15.95 -1.70 -12.40
N LEU A 142 16.27 -1.86 -13.69
CA LEU A 142 15.73 -1.02 -14.76
C LEU A 142 14.21 -1.12 -14.84
N SER A 143 13.67 -2.34 -14.82
CA SER A 143 12.22 -2.55 -14.84
C SER A 143 11.52 -2.02 -13.60
N ALA A 144 12.12 -2.19 -12.42
CA ALA A 144 11.58 -1.65 -11.17
C ALA A 144 11.58 -0.10 -11.16
N LEU A 145 12.67 0.51 -11.63
CA LEU A 145 12.79 1.97 -11.74
C LEU A 145 11.78 2.52 -12.75
N LEU A 146 11.65 1.88 -13.90
CA LEU A 146 10.66 2.25 -14.92
C LEU A 146 9.26 2.18 -14.35
N ALA A 147 8.90 1.10 -13.66
CA ALA A 147 7.60 0.94 -13.04
C ALA A 147 7.35 1.99 -11.94
N ALA A 148 8.36 2.30 -11.12
CA ALA A 148 8.27 3.31 -10.07
C ALA A 148 8.03 4.72 -10.59
N VAL A 149 8.47 5.04 -11.81
CA VAL A 149 8.26 6.36 -12.44
C VAL A 149 6.99 6.37 -13.29
N VAL A 150 6.81 5.36 -14.13
CA VAL A 150 5.72 5.33 -15.14
C VAL A 150 4.35 5.14 -14.46
N MET A 151 4.25 4.22 -13.50
CA MET A 151 2.96 3.94 -12.86
C MET A 151 2.37 5.15 -12.11
N PRO A 152 3.11 5.86 -11.25
CA PRO A 152 2.59 7.07 -10.62
C PRO A 152 2.27 8.17 -11.64
N ALA A 153 3.07 8.33 -12.69
CA ALA A 153 2.82 9.32 -13.72
C ALA A 153 1.50 9.06 -14.49
N ILE A 154 1.24 7.81 -14.84
CA ILE A 154 -0.01 7.40 -15.48
C ILE A 154 -1.19 7.60 -14.53
N THR A 155 -1.06 7.13 -13.28
CA THR A 155 -2.11 7.25 -12.26
C THR A 155 -2.46 8.72 -12.01
N GLN A 156 -1.46 9.59 -11.87
CA GLN A 156 -1.70 11.03 -11.69
C GLN A 156 -2.40 11.68 -12.89
N ARG A 157 -2.04 11.29 -14.12
CA ARG A 157 -2.73 11.80 -15.32
C ARG A 157 -4.18 11.36 -15.37
N LEU A 158 -4.44 10.09 -15.09
CA LEU A 158 -5.80 9.53 -15.07
C LEU A 158 -6.65 10.14 -13.94
N SER A 159 -6.08 10.29 -12.74
CA SER A 159 -6.78 10.91 -11.60
C SER A 159 -7.13 12.37 -11.88
N ARG A 160 -6.22 13.15 -12.47
CA ARG A 160 -6.52 14.55 -12.84
C ARG A 160 -7.63 14.65 -13.88
N ALA A 161 -7.66 13.74 -14.86
CA ALA A 161 -8.72 13.68 -15.85
C ALA A 161 -10.08 13.29 -15.21
N ALA A 162 -10.07 12.34 -14.29
CA ALA A 162 -11.26 11.93 -13.55
C ALA A 162 -11.76 13.04 -12.60
N ASP A 163 -10.87 13.68 -11.85
CA ASP A 163 -11.22 14.75 -10.90
C ASP A 163 -11.84 15.95 -11.62
N SER A 164 -11.31 16.34 -12.80
CA SER A 164 -11.85 17.44 -13.57
C SER A 164 -13.30 17.20 -14.02
N SER A 165 -13.71 15.95 -14.22
CA SER A 165 -15.09 15.59 -14.58
C SER A 165 -16.01 15.41 -13.36
N LEU A 166 -15.48 15.09 -12.20
CA LEU A 166 -16.25 14.82 -10.98
C LEU A 166 -16.55 16.10 -10.14
N VAL A 167 -15.66 17.10 -10.21
CA VAL A 167 -15.85 18.36 -9.45
C VAL A 167 -17.16 19.05 -9.76
N PRO A 168 -17.57 19.27 -11.05
CA PRO A 168 -18.85 19.90 -11.34
C PRO A 168 -20.06 19.06 -10.92
N LEU A 169 -19.96 17.73 -10.97
CA LEU A 169 -21.04 16.83 -10.54
C LEU A 169 -21.24 16.85 -9.02
N ARG A 170 -20.15 16.92 -8.25
CA ARG A 170 -20.22 17.07 -6.78
C ARG A 170 -20.82 18.42 -6.38
N GLY A 171 -20.50 19.48 -7.10
CA GLY A 171 -21.11 20.79 -6.92
C GLY A 171 -22.63 20.75 -7.15
N GLN A 172 -23.07 20.18 -8.26
CA GLN A 172 -24.50 20.04 -8.58
C GLN A 172 -25.25 19.16 -7.56
N LEU A 173 -24.65 18.08 -7.06
CA LEU A 173 -25.25 17.26 -6.02
C LEU A 173 -25.37 18.03 -4.70
N ALA A 174 -24.37 18.80 -4.31
CA ALA A 174 -24.41 19.62 -3.10
C ALA A 174 -25.47 20.72 -3.18
N ASP A 175 -25.65 21.34 -4.34
CA ASP A 175 -26.69 22.36 -4.57
C ASP A 175 -28.10 21.74 -4.52
N ARG A 176 -28.30 20.57 -5.15
CA ARG A 176 -29.58 19.84 -5.11
C ARG A 176 -29.92 19.36 -3.70
N THR A 177 -28.93 18.88 -2.93
CA THR A 177 -29.19 18.49 -1.53
C THR A 177 -29.53 19.68 -0.65
N ARG A 178 -28.94 20.85 -0.92
CA ARG A 178 -29.32 22.10 -0.22
C ARG A 178 -30.74 22.54 -0.58
N GLU A 179 -31.12 22.52 -1.84
CA GLU A 179 -32.50 22.83 -2.27
C GLU A 179 -33.53 21.92 -1.61
N LEU A 180 -33.27 20.61 -1.59
CA LEU A 180 -34.14 19.63 -0.93
C LEU A 180 -34.23 19.86 0.59
N ALA A 181 -33.15 20.24 1.25
CA ALA A 181 -33.15 20.57 2.68
C ALA A 181 -33.88 21.88 2.99
N HIS A 182 -33.90 22.83 2.05
CA HIS A 182 -34.65 24.08 2.20
C HIS A 182 -36.14 23.95 1.85
N CYS A 183 -36.50 22.98 1.01
CA CYS A 183 -37.89 22.73 0.61
C CYS A 183 -38.57 21.64 1.45
N ALA A 184 -37.91 21.08 2.46
CA ALA A 184 -38.55 20.14 3.39
C ALA A 184 -39.55 20.94 4.26
N PRO A 185 -40.87 20.68 4.17
CA PRO A 185 -41.83 21.31 5.08
C PRO A 185 -41.61 20.78 6.50
N ASP A 186 -41.68 21.68 7.49
CA ASP A 186 -41.69 21.38 8.92
C ASP A 186 -42.85 20.43 9.30
#